data_ecfdcad299e0dd3974d9c29f4e9372c3
#
_entry.id   ecfdcad299e0dd3974d9c29f4e9372c3
#
_cell.length_a   1.000
_cell.length_b   1.000
_cell.length_c   1.000
_cell.angle_alpha   90.00
_cell.angle_beta   90.00
_cell.angle_gamma   90.00
#
_symmetry.space_group_name_H-M   'P 1'
#
loop_
_entity.id
_entity.type
_entity.pdbx_description
1 polymer ?
#
loop_
_entity_poly.entity_id
_entity_poly.type
_entity_poly.pdbx_seq_one_letter_code
_entity_poly.pdbx_strand_id
1 'polypeptide(L)'
;SKPIEEINEMETLHDAGFLTFHHRTGVAGYFFGVDNMCSDDDFRILVHGRVIDKAQRIASIAFQPFVENFVTLKSNGSINDSEASYIENVIESSLWAGLRGQVSDIAVEVDHSVNLANTSNLPVDIKVLPLGYLTWIKIRLGLTATINK
;
A
#
# COMPACT_ATOMS: atom_id res chain seq x y z
N SER A 1 19.69 -32.25 11.75
CA SER A 1 18.59 -31.27 11.64
C SER A 1 17.30 -31.92 12.04
N LYS A 2 16.55 -31.32 12.94
CA LYS A 2 15.22 -31.80 13.30
C LYS A 2 14.24 -31.55 12.15
N PRO A 3 13.29 -32.47 11.86
CA PRO A 3 12.20 -32.19 10.93
C PRO A 3 11.40 -30.97 11.40
N ILE A 4 10.85 -30.21 10.46
CA ILE A 4 10.06 -28.99 10.73
C ILE A 4 8.89 -29.28 11.71
N GLU A 5 8.33 -30.49 11.65
CA GLU A 5 7.23 -30.94 12.51
C GLU A 5 7.62 -31.08 13.99
N GLU A 6 8.92 -31.21 14.30
CA GLU A 6 9.43 -31.34 15.66
C GLU A 6 9.94 -30.03 16.27
N ILE A 7 9.85 -28.92 15.52
CA ILE A 7 10.31 -27.61 15.99
C ILE A 7 9.17 -26.91 16.71
N ASN A 8 9.10 -27.11 18.04
CA ASN A 8 8.12 -26.42 18.90
C ASN A 8 8.37 -24.91 19.06
N GLU A 9 9.38 -24.36 18.39
CA GLU A 9 9.81 -22.96 18.50
C GLU A 9 9.29 -22.09 17.34
N MET A 10 8.46 -22.65 16.45
CA MET A 10 7.97 -21.92 15.25
C MET A 10 7.13 -20.70 15.61
N GLU A 11 6.31 -20.78 16.65
CA GLU A 11 5.50 -19.67 17.13
C GLU A 11 6.38 -18.57 17.71
N THR A 12 7.37 -18.95 18.53
CA THR A 12 8.35 -18.01 19.10
C THR A 12 9.17 -17.29 18.03
N LEU A 13 9.58 -18.02 16.98
CA LEU A 13 10.31 -17.42 15.85
C LEU A 13 9.41 -16.50 15.03
N HIS A 14 8.14 -16.88 14.84
CA HIS A 14 7.17 -16.04 14.16
C HIS A 14 6.92 -14.73 14.93
N ASP A 15 6.74 -14.82 16.26
CA ASP A 15 6.54 -13.67 17.14
C ASP A 15 7.79 -12.76 17.20
N ALA A 16 8.97 -13.35 17.02
CA ALA A 16 10.22 -12.61 16.89
C ALA A 16 10.44 -11.99 15.49
N GLY A 17 9.45 -12.10 14.58
CA GLY A 17 9.49 -11.46 13.25
C GLY A 17 10.19 -12.28 12.18
N PHE A 18 10.54 -13.53 12.41
CA PHE A 18 11.16 -14.40 11.41
C PHE A 18 10.11 -14.96 10.44
N LEU A 19 10.50 -15.13 9.19
CA LEU A 19 9.71 -15.87 8.21
C LEU A 19 9.77 -17.37 8.54
N THR A 20 8.62 -17.95 8.85
CA THR A 20 8.50 -19.35 9.24
C THR A 20 7.65 -20.15 8.25
N PHE A 21 7.87 -21.47 8.22
CA PHE A 21 6.98 -22.39 7.52
C PHE A 21 5.94 -22.95 8.49
N HIS A 22 4.72 -23.15 8.04
CA HIS A 22 3.68 -23.81 8.83
C HIS A 22 2.90 -24.81 7.99
N HIS A 23 2.35 -25.80 8.66
CA HIS A 23 1.42 -26.78 8.11
C HIS A 23 -0.01 -26.34 8.40
N ARG A 24 -0.91 -26.49 7.44
CA ARG A 24 -2.34 -26.21 7.62
C ARG A 24 -3.10 -27.53 7.79
N THR A 25 -3.93 -27.60 8.83
CA THR A 25 -4.75 -28.80 9.09
C THR A 25 -5.66 -29.10 7.90
N GLY A 26 -5.58 -30.32 7.39
CA GLY A 26 -6.39 -30.79 6.26
C GLY A 26 -5.87 -30.36 4.87
N VAL A 27 -4.73 -29.72 4.78
CA VAL A 27 -4.11 -29.33 3.50
C VAL A 27 -2.68 -29.88 3.45
N ALA A 28 -2.37 -30.62 2.38
CA ALA A 28 -1.03 -31.17 2.20
C ALA A 28 -0.02 -30.08 1.85
N GLY A 29 1.21 -30.17 2.41
CA GLY A 29 2.32 -29.28 2.12
C GLY A 29 2.63 -28.27 3.23
N TYR A 30 3.71 -27.52 3.01
CA TYR A 30 4.17 -26.47 3.91
C TYR A 30 3.94 -25.11 3.24
N PHE A 31 3.53 -24.15 4.05
CA PHE A 31 3.23 -22.80 3.61
C PHE A 31 4.14 -21.80 4.32
N PHE A 32 4.53 -20.77 3.60
CA PHE A 32 5.20 -19.64 4.23
C PHE A 32 4.23 -18.91 5.18
N GLY A 33 4.74 -18.52 6.33
CA GLY A 33 4.05 -17.62 7.24
C GLY A 33 3.96 -16.19 6.70
N VAL A 34 3.68 -15.25 7.59
CA VAL A 34 3.69 -13.81 7.24
C VAL A 34 5.11 -13.39 6.92
N ASP A 35 5.30 -12.67 5.83
CA ASP A 35 6.56 -12.12 5.37
C ASP A 35 6.92 -10.83 6.13
N ASN A 36 7.24 -10.98 7.42
CA ASN A 36 7.64 -9.87 8.28
C ASN A 36 8.95 -9.25 7.81
N MET A 37 9.03 -7.92 7.89
CA MET A 37 10.25 -7.15 7.71
C MET A 37 10.77 -6.60 9.03
N CYS A 38 12.03 -6.16 9.07
CA CYS A 38 12.67 -5.57 10.24
C CYS A 38 12.17 -4.13 10.53
N SER A 39 10.90 -3.84 10.25
CA SER A 39 10.26 -2.55 10.50
C SER A 39 9.03 -2.76 11.37
N ASP A 40 8.84 -1.89 12.37
CA ASP A 40 7.66 -1.90 13.23
C ASP A 40 6.52 -1.02 12.68
N ASP A 41 6.78 -0.31 11.57
CA ASP A 41 5.86 0.63 10.92
C ASP A 41 4.99 -0.02 9.83
N ASP A 42 4.35 0.80 9.01
CA ASP A 42 3.50 0.43 7.87
C ASP A 42 4.20 -0.50 6.85
N PHE A 43 5.53 -0.55 6.87
CA PHE A 43 6.37 -1.42 6.04
C PHE A 43 6.70 -2.77 6.70
N ARG A 44 5.99 -3.14 7.76
CA ARG A 44 6.20 -4.42 8.46
C ARG A 44 6.04 -5.64 7.56
N ILE A 45 5.22 -5.54 6.52
CA ILE A 45 4.97 -6.62 5.55
C ILE A 45 5.68 -6.29 4.24
N LEU A 46 6.47 -7.22 3.71
CA LEU A 46 7.25 -7.05 2.48
C LEU A 46 6.39 -6.61 1.28
N VAL A 47 5.18 -7.13 1.19
CA VAL A 47 4.24 -6.78 0.11
C VAL A 47 3.92 -5.29 0.12
N HIS A 48 3.72 -4.69 1.31
CA HIS A 48 3.43 -3.25 1.44
C HIS A 48 4.62 -2.39 0.96
N GLY A 49 5.85 -2.75 1.36
CA GLY A 49 7.06 -2.07 0.88
C GLY A 49 7.17 -2.11 -0.65
N ARG A 50 6.95 -3.27 -1.26
CA ARG A 50 6.97 -3.43 -2.72
C ARG A 50 5.89 -2.63 -3.45
N VAL A 51 4.71 -2.49 -2.86
CA VAL A 51 3.62 -1.66 -3.41
C VAL A 51 4.03 -0.19 -3.42
N ILE A 52 4.61 0.30 -2.34
CA ILE A 52 5.08 1.70 -2.24
C ILE A 52 6.23 1.97 -3.22
N ASP A 53 7.23 1.09 -3.32
CA ASP A 53 8.32 1.22 -4.30
C ASP A 53 7.79 1.29 -5.74
N LYS A 54 6.79 0.46 -6.03
CA LYS A 54 6.14 0.45 -7.34
C LYS A 54 5.33 1.73 -7.57
N ALA A 55 4.60 2.20 -6.56
CA ALA A 55 3.86 3.47 -6.61
C ALA A 55 4.78 4.64 -6.89
N GLN A 56 5.91 4.74 -6.18
CA GLN A 56 6.92 5.78 -6.38
C GLN A 56 7.44 5.79 -7.82
N ARG A 57 7.75 4.62 -8.37
CA ARG A 57 8.24 4.51 -9.75
C ARG A 57 7.20 4.96 -10.78
N ILE A 58 5.94 4.54 -10.61
CA ILE A 58 4.84 4.94 -11.51
C ILE A 58 4.60 6.44 -11.41
N ALA A 59 4.53 7.00 -10.20
CA ALA A 59 4.36 8.42 -9.97
C ALA A 59 5.50 9.23 -10.61
N SER A 60 6.75 8.80 -10.42
CA SER A 60 7.93 9.46 -11.02
C SER A 60 7.84 9.52 -12.55
N ILE A 61 7.35 8.46 -13.20
CA ILE A 61 7.15 8.44 -14.64
C ILE A 61 5.97 9.35 -15.05
N ALA A 62 4.88 9.32 -14.30
CA ALA A 62 3.70 10.11 -14.57
C ALA A 62 3.94 11.63 -14.39
N PHE A 63 4.86 12.01 -13.51
CA PHE A 63 5.25 13.40 -13.30
C PHE A 63 6.14 13.99 -14.43
N GLN A 64 6.90 13.16 -15.13
CA GLN A 64 7.88 13.64 -16.11
C GLN A 64 7.33 14.64 -17.13
N PRO A 65 6.12 14.48 -17.70
CA PRO A 65 5.57 15.43 -18.65
C PRO A 65 5.28 16.83 -18.07
N PHE A 66 5.19 16.93 -16.75
CA PHE A 66 4.88 18.17 -16.03
C PHE A 66 6.14 18.90 -15.54
N VAL A 67 7.25 18.19 -15.44
CA VAL A 67 8.54 18.78 -15.06
C VAL A 67 9.04 19.66 -16.18
N GLU A 68 9.55 20.86 -15.82
CA GLU A 68 10.03 21.87 -16.75
C GLU A 68 8.96 22.40 -17.74
N ASN A 69 7.67 22.16 -17.46
CA ASN A 69 6.58 22.68 -18.25
C ASN A 69 5.99 23.95 -17.63
N PHE A 70 5.32 24.76 -18.46
CA PHE A 70 4.62 25.94 -18.00
C PHE A 70 3.23 25.58 -17.49
N VAL A 71 2.85 26.18 -16.37
CA VAL A 71 1.54 26.04 -15.77
C VAL A 71 0.88 27.40 -15.60
N THR A 72 -0.45 27.44 -15.72
CA THR A 72 -1.21 28.68 -15.52
C THR A 72 -1.34 28.95 -14.02
N LEU A 73 -1.02 30.20 -13.65
CA LEU A 73 -1.10 30.64 -12.27
C LEU A 73 -2.33 31.53 -12.04
N LYS A 74 -2.82 31.46 -10.79
CA LYS A 74 -3.79 32.42 -10.27
C LYS A 74 -3.12 33.79 -9.99
N SER A 75 -3.90 34.82 -9.72
CA SER A 75 -3.40 36.15 -9.36
C SER A 75 -2.54 36.19 -8.09
N ASN A 76 -2.66 35.18 -7.22
CA ASN A 76 -1.84 35.00 -6.00
C ASN A 76 -0.54 34.25 -6.26
N GLY A 77 -0.26 33.81 -7.48
CA GLY A 77 0.92 33.05 -7.87
C GLY A 77 0.82 31.52 -7.59
N SER A 78 -0.30 31.02 -7.09
CA SER A 78 -0.53 29.58 -6.96
C SER A 78 -1.02 28.96 -8.27
N ILE A 79 -0.95 27.63 -8.38
CA ILE A 79 -1.43 26.89 -9.55
C ILE A 79 -2.94 27.07 -9.74
N ASN A 80 -3.39 27.09 -11.00
CA ASN A 80 -4.82 27.09 -11.31
C ASN A 80 -5.46 25.74 -10.90
N ASP A 81 -6.67 25.79 -10.31
CA ASP A 81 -7.36 24.60 -9.82
C ASP A 81 -7.62 23.56 -10.92
N SER A 82 -7.91 24.02 -12.15
CA SER A 82 -8.15 23.10 -13.27
C SER A 82 -6.87 22.34 -13.68
N GLU A 83 -5.71 22.98 -13.62
CA GLU A 83 -4.43 22.33 -13.92
C GLU A 83 -3.99 21.41 -12.79
N ALA A 84 -4.18 21.83 -11.54
CA ALA A 84 -3.90 20.97 -10.39
C ALA A 84 -4.74 19.70 -10.45
N SER A 85 -6.06 19.83 -10.67
CA SER A 85 -6.95 18.66 -10.81
C SER A 85 -6.61 17.79 -12.02
N TYR A 86 -6.10 18.39 -13.11
CA TYR A 86 -5.62 17.60 -14.25
C TYR A 86 -4.40 16.76 -13.88
N ILE A 87 -3.43 17.35 -13.18
CA ILE A 87 -2.23 16.66 -12.69
C ILE A 87 -2.63 15.53 -11.74
N GLU A 88 -3.50 15.79 -10.75
CA GLU A 88 -4.02 14.79 -9.82
C GLU A 88 -4.63 13.60 -10.56
N ASN A 89 -5.54 13.84 -11.49
CA ASN A 89 -6.22 12.80 -12.26
C ASN A 89 -5.26 11.95 -13.12
N VAL A 90 -4.26 12.58 -13.75
CA VAL A 90 -3.27 11.85 -14.56
C VAL A 90 -2.44 10.90 -13.69
N ILE A 91 -1.98 11.39 -12.54
CA ILE A 91 -1.16 10.60 -11.62
C ILE A 91 -1.99 9.49 -11.00
N GLU A 92 -3.18 9.80 -10.50
CA GLU A 92 -4.09 8.85 -9.89
C GLU A 92 -4.46 7.73 -10.88
N SER A 93 -4.83 8.09 -12.12
CA SER A 93 -5.14 7.11 -13.18
C SER A 93 -3.94 6.20 -13.49
N SER A 94 -2.73 6.76 -13.53
CA SER A 94 -1.50 6.00 -13.78
C SER A 94 -1.19 5.03 -12.64
N LEU A 95 -1.39 5.47 -11.38
CA LEU A 95 -1.24 4.63 -10.20
C LEU A 95 -2.28 3.51 -10.17
N TRP A 96 -3.56 3.81 -10.43
CA TRP A 96 -4.62 2.80 -10.53
C TRP A 96 -4.34 1.76 -11.61
N ALA A 97 -3.87 2.18 -12.78
CA ALA A 97 -3.51 1.27 -13.86
C ALA A 97 -2.37 0.33 -13.46
N GLY A 98 -1.34 0.88 -12.81
CA GLY A 98 -0.15 0.13 -12.43
C GLY A 98 -0.29 -0.72 -11.17
N LEU A 99 -1.11 -0.30 -10.20
CA LEU A 99 -1.30 -0.97 -8.90
C LEU A 99 -2.58 -1.79 -8.82
N ARG A 100 -3.26 -2.00 -9.95
CA ARG A 100 -4.52 -2.75 -9.99
C ARG A 100 -4.41 -4.11 -9.31
N GLY A 101 -5.32 -4.39 -8.36
CA GLY A 101 -5.33 -5.64 -7.60
C GLY A 101 -4.27 -5.73 -6.50
N GLN A 102 -3.54 -4.65 -6.20
CA GLN A 102 -2.54 -4.59 -5.12
C GLN A 102 -2.90 -3.56 -4.05
N VAL A 103 -3.84 -2.66 -4.35
CA VAL A 103 -4.28 -1.59 -3.46
C VAL A 103 -5.80 -1.56 -3.35
N SER A 104 -6.30 -1.08 -2.21
CA SER A 104 -7.71 -0.87 -1.94
C SER A 104 -8.15 0.51 -2.38
N ASP A 105 -7.28 1.52 -2.20
CA ASP A 105 -7.56 2.91 -2.55
C ASP A 105 -6.30 3.71 -2.80
N ILE A 106 -6.43 4.80 -3.56
CA ILE A 106 -5.35 5.75 -3.88
C ILE A 106 -5.95 7.15 -3.82
N ALA A 107 -5.26 8.07 -3.19
CA ALA A 107 -5.58 9.49 -3.22
C ALA A 107 -4.33 10.29 -3.60
N VAL A 108 -4.51 11.24 -4.51
CA VAL A 108 -3.47 12.18 -4.94
C VAL A 108 -3.99 13.58 -4.67
N GLU A 109 -3.20 14.39 -3.98
CA GLU A 109 -3.57 15.74 -3.57
C GLU A 109 -2.43 16.70 -3.89
N VAL A 110 -2.72 17.73 -4.68
CA VAL A 110 -1.78 18.79 -5.01
C VAL A 110 -1.97 19.94 -4.04
N ASP A 111 -0.90 20.45 -3.46
CA ASP A 111 -0.97 21.63 -2.59
C ASP A 111 -1.18 22.91 -3.39
N HIS A 112 -2.42 23.39 -3.37
CA HIS A 112 -2.84 24.64 -4.03
C HIS A 112 -2.40 25.92 -3.30
N SER A 113 -1.85 25.82 -2.10
CA SER A 113 -1.49 26.97 -1.26
C SER A 113 -0.14 27.58 -1.63
N VAL A 114 0.71 26.81 -2.28
CA VAL A 114 2.09 27.19 -2.59
C VAL A 114 2.14 28.19 -3.73
N ASN A 115 2.91 29.28 -3.54
CA ASN A 115 3.17 30.26 -4.58
C ASN A 115 4.29 29.76 -5.50
N LEU A 116 3.90 29.22 -6.66
CA LEU A 116 4.81 28.65 -7.65
C LEU A 116 5.69 29.71 -8.32
N ALA A 117 5.22 30.94 -8.43
CA ALA A 117 6.02 32.02 -9.02
C ALA A 117 7.30 32.28 -8.22
N ASN A 118 7.31 32.01 -6.92
CA ASN A 118 8.46 32.22 -6.05
C ASN A 118 9.29 30.96 -5.83
N THR A 119 8.64 29.78 -5.75
CA THR A 119 9.30 28.54 -5.32
C THR A 119 9.65 27.61 -6.47
N SER A 120 8.92 27.69 -7.60
CA SER A 120 9.03 26.74 -8.72
C SER A 120 8.92 25.27 -8.29
N ASN A 121 8.28 25.02 -7.14
CA ASN A 121 8.13 23.70 -6.55
C ASN A 121 6.66 23.44 -6.19
N LEU A 122 6.09 22.36 -6.74
CA LEU A 122 4.72 21.95 -6.51
C LEU A 122 4.72 20.70 -5.61
N PRO A 123 4.33 20.83 -4.33
CA PRO A 123 4.16 19.68 -3.46
C PRO A 123 2.96 18.85 -3.89
N VAL A 124 3.13 17.53 -3.91
CA VAL A 124 2.06 16.58 -4.21
C VAL A 124 2.12 15.44 -3.20
N ASP A 125 1.02 15.22 -2.50
CA ASP A 125 0.86 14.14 -1.54
C ASP A 125 0.15 12.95 -2.20
N ILE A 126 0.77 11.77 -2.11
CA ILE A 126 0.21 10.53 -2.62
C ILE A 126 -0.02 9.59 -1.44
N LYS A 127 -1.27 9.19 -1.24
CA LYS A 127 -1.69 8.25 -0.20
C LYS A 127 -2.14 6.96 -0.89
N VAL A 128 -1.57 5.84 -0.49
CA VAL A 128 -1.88 4.52 -1.04
C VAL A 128 -2.36 3.62 0.09
N LEU A 129 -3.58 3.10 -0.03
CA LEU A 129 -4.13 2.12 0.89
C LEU A 129 -3.91 0.71 0.31
N PRO A 130 -2.98 -0.09 0.86
CA PRO A 130 -2.75 -1.45 0.38
C PRO A 130 -3.95 -2.36 0.66
N LEU A 131 -3.98 -3.52 0.02
CA LEU A 131 -4.94 -4.57 0.35
C LEU A 131 -4.72 -5.07 1.77
N GLY A 132 -5.82 -5.31 2.49
CA GLY A 132 -5.76 -5.90 3.82
C GLY A 132 -5.25 -7.35 3.76
N TYR A 133 -4.37 -7.71 4.70
CA TYR A 133 -3.83 -9.06 4.84
C TYR A 133 -4.59 -9.81 5.93
N LEU A 134 -5.33 -10.85 5.51
CA LEU A 134 -6.14 -11.66 6.43
C LEU A 134 -5.29 -12.82 6.98
N THR A 135 -4.80 -12.69 8.21
CA THR A 135 -3.99 -13.72 8.88
C THR A 135 -4.82 -14.72 9.67
N TRP A 136 -5.93 -14.27 10.28
CA TRP A 136 -6.74 -15.10 11.17
C TRP A 136 -8.23 -14.95 10.87
N ILE A 137 -8.95 -16.09 10.91
CA ILE A 137 -10.41 -16.13 10.87
C ILE A 137 -10.89 -16.72 12.18
N LYS A 138 -11.57 -15.94 13.00
CA LYS A 138 -12.18 -16.41 14.24
C LYS A 138 -13.60 -16.91 13.96
N ILE A 139 -13.79 -18.21 13.97
CA ILE A 139 -15.08 -18.86 13.76
C ILE A 139 -15.74 -19.08 15.13
N ARG A 140 -16.99 -18.61 15.25
CA ARG A 140 -17.87 -18.93 16.40
C ARG A 140 -18.96 -19.85 15.90
N LEU A 141 -19.01 -21.06 16.43
CA LEU A 141 -20.02 -22.05 16.12
C LEU A 141 -20.93 -22.23 17.33
N GLY A 142 -22.24 -22.28 17.09
CA GLY A 142 -23.24 -22.57 18.11
C GLY A 142 -24.37 -23.39 17.51
N LEU A 143 -24.93 -24.30 18.32
CA LEU A 143 -26.17 -24.98 17.99
C LEU A 143 -27.34 -24.12 18.44
N THR A 144 -28.32 -23.92 17.55
CA THR A 144 -29.56 -23.21 17.84
C THR A 144 -30.74 -24.01 17.31
N ALA A 145 -31.85 -23.98 18.05
CA ALA A 145 -33.10 -24.60 17.61
C ALA A 145 -33.85 -23.77 16.55
N THR A 146 -33.52 -22.46 16.45
CA THR A 146 -34.15 -21.55 15.49
C THR A 146 -33.10 -20.60 14.94
N ILE A 147 -33.15 -20.33 13.64
CA ILE A 147 -32.31 -19.31 12.95
C ILE A 147 -33.21 -18.17 12.55
N ASN A 148 -33.08 -17.05 13.23
CA ASN A 148 -33.69 -15.77 12.80
C ASN A 148 -32.69 -15.07 11.88
N LYS A 149 -33.08 -14.83 10.62
CA LYS A 149 -32.32 -14.04 9.65
C LYS A 149 -32.63 -12.57 9.80
#